data_5f698e7989fd0f9b737ac5067d161316
#
_entry.id   5f698e7989fd0f9b737ac5067d161316
#
_cell.length_a   1.000
_cell.length_b   1.000
_cell.length_c   1.000
_cell.angle_alpha   90.00
_cell.angle_beta   90.00
_cell.angle_gamma   90.00
#
_symmetry.space_group_name_H-M   'P 1'
#
loop_
_entity.id
_entity.type
_entity.pdbx_description
1 polymer ?
#
loop_
_entity_poly.entity_id
_entity_poly.type
_entity_poly.pdbx_seq_one_letter_code
_entity_poly.pdbx_strand_id
1 'polypeptide(L)'
;MNVEIFEKISTALGEGKGFRIKEALSSLNPTEASNLIIRFNEQEICFILSSLDSSVSAEIILELPEDVRTKTLKELDNKSILSVLEGLES
;
A
#
# COMPACT_ATOMS: atom_id res chain seq x y z
N MET A 1 -12.07 15.05 7.01
CA MET A 1 -12.13 13.59 7.16
C MET A 1 -12.12 12.92 5.78
N ASN A 2 -11.30 11.92 5.60
CA ASN A 2 -11.02 11.37 4.26
C ASN A 2 -11.90 10.16 3.89
N VAL A 3 -13.21 10.25 4.18
CA VAL A 3 -14.15 9.16 3.91
C VAL A 3 -14.24 8.90 2.40
N GLU A 4 -14.29 9.94 1.59
CA GLU A 4 -14.35 9.80 0.14
C GLU A 4 -13.12 9.09 -0.41
N ILE A 5 -11.93 9.44 0.10
CA ILE A 5 -10.68 8.82 -0.33
C ILE A 5 -10.66 7.36 0.10
N PHE A 6 -11.10 7.08 1.33
CA PHE A 6 -11.22 5.71 1.83
C PHE A 6 -12.13 4.86 0.93
N GLU A 7 -13.27 5.39 0.55
CA GLU A 7 -14.20 4.68 -0.33
C GLU A 7 -13.62 4.45 -1.71
N LYS A 8 -12.92 5.45 -2.26
CA LYS A 8 -12.25 5.31 -3.56
C LYS A 8 -11.20 4.21 -3.52
N ILE A 9 -10.42 4.14 -2.45
CA ILE A 9 -9.40 3.12 -2.28
C ILE A 9 -10.06 1.74 -2.12
N SER A 10 -11.11 1.63 -1.31
CA SER A 10 -11.85 0.38 -1.14
C SER A 10 -12.38 -0.14 -2.46
N THR A 11 -12.96 0.73 -3.27
CA THR A 11 -13.47 0.38 -4.59
C THR A 11 -12.34 -0.07 -5.51
N ALA A 12 -11.23 0.67 -5.51
CA ALA A 12 -10.07 0.34 -6.34
C ALA A 12 -9.46 -1.01 -5.95
N LEU A 13 -9.43 -1.32 -4.65
CA LEU A 13 -8.96 -2.60 -4.16
C LEU A 13 -9.83 -3.74 -4.68
N GLY A 14 -11.13 -3.56 -4.63
CA GLY A 14 -12.07 -4.55 -5.14
C GLY A 14 -11.95 -4.77 -6.64
N GLU A 15 -11.55 -3.74 -7.38
CA GLU A 15 -11.36 -3.81 -8.84
C GLU A 15 -9.93 -4.19 -9.23
N GLY A 16 -8.99 -4.19 -8.29
CA GLY A 16 -7.59 -4.47 -8.55
C GLY A 16 -6.89 -3.38 -9.35
N LYS A 17 -7.39 -2.14 -9.30
CA LYS A 17 -6.86 -1.02 -10.08
C LYS A 17 -5.92 -0.14 -9.25
N GLY A 18 -4.64 -0.53 -9.22
CA GLY A 18 -3.63 0.18 -8.45
C GLY A 18 -3.46 1.65 -8.83
N PHE A 19 -3.63 2.01 -10.09
CA PHE A 19 -3.47 3.39 -10.54
C PHE A 19 -4.50 4.32 -9.90
N ARG A 20 -5.70 3.80 -9.59
CA ARG A 20 -6.73 4.59 -8.90
C ARG A 20 -6.38 4.83 -7.44
N ILE A 21 -5.69 3.86 -6.82
CA ILE A 21 -5.19 4.00 -5.46
C ILE A 21 -4.13 5.10 -5.42
N LYS A 22 -3.18 5.08 -6.34
CA LYS A 22 -2.14 6.09 -6.45
C LYS A 22 -2.74 7.48 -6.62
N GLU A 23 -3.72 7.60 -7.51
CA GLU A 23 -4.41 8.86 -7.78
C GLU A 23 -5.15 9.37 -6.53
N ALA A 24 -5.86 8.47 -5.84
CA ALA A 24 -6.61 8.84 -4.64
C ALA A 24 -5.69 9.32 -3.51
N LEU A 25 -4.53 8.71 -3.35
CA LEU A 25 -3.58 9.08 -2.30
C LEU A 25 -2.71 10.28 -2.66
N SER A 26 -2.69 10.70 -3.91
CA SER A 26 -1.83 11.80 -4.38
C SER A 26 -2.08 13.13 -3.68
N SER A 27 -3.28 13.32 -3.13
CA SER A 27 -3.65 14.55 -2.42
C SER A 27 -3.28 14.53 -0.94
N LEU A 28 -2.79 13.39 -0.44
CA LEU A 28 -2.46 13.22 0.98
C LEU A 28 -0.94 13.24 1.19
N ASN A 29 -0.53 13.77 2.36
CA ASN A 29 0.87 13.63 2.76
C ASN A 29 1.08 12.23 3.38
N PRO A 30 2.34 11.80 3.60
CA PRO A 30 2.60 10.45 4.13
C PRO A 30 1.91 10.14 5.46
N THR A 31 1.83 11.11 6.35
CA THR A 31 1.16 10.94 7.65
C THR A 31 -0.33 10.68 7.47
N GLU A 32 -0.98 11.49 6.64
CA GLU A 32 -2.41 11.32 6.34
C GLU A 32 -2.67 10.00 5.65
N ALA A 33 -1.82 9.63 4.69
CA ALA A 33 -1.95 8.38 3.96
C ALA A 33 -1.79 7.18 4.91
N SER A 34 -0.80 7.20 5.80
CA SER A 34 -0.60 6.11 6.74
C SER A 34 -1.79 5.94 7.69
N ASN A 35 -2.34 7.06 8.18
CA ASN A 35 -3.51 7.03 9.06
C ASN A 35 -4.74 6.45 8.36
N LEU A 36 -4.82 6.61 7.06
CA LEU A 36 -5.92 6.07 6.27
C LEU A 36 -5.75 4.58 6.00
N ILE A 37 -4.56 4.18 5.54
CA ILE A 37 -4.34 2.80 5.10
C ILE A 37 -4.27 1.80 6.25
N ILE A 38 -3.98 2.22 7.48
CA ILE A 38 -3.97 1.30 8.63
C ILE A 38 -5.34 0.69 8.92
N ARG A 39 -6.38 1.25 8.34
CA ARG A 39 -7.75 0.72 8.48
C ARG A 39 -7.97 -0.53 7.62
N PHE A 40 -7.10 -0.78 6.66
CA PHE A 40 -7.17 -1.95 5.80
C PHE A 40 -6.38 -3.11 6.41
N ASN A 41 -6.60 -4.33 5.92
CA ASN A 41 -5.85 -5.49 6.37
C ASN A 41 -4.44 -5.51 5.75
N GLU A 42 -3.58 -6.41 6.23
CA GLU A 42 -2.18 -6.47 5.78
C GLU A 42 -2.04 -6.66 4.28
N GLN A 43 -2.84 -7.52 3.69
CA GLN A 43 -2.78 -7.79 2.26
C GLN A 43 -3.19 -6.56 1.45
N GLU A 44 -4.21 -5.87 1.92
CA GLU A 44 -4.68 -4.64 1.27
C GLU A 44 -3.64 -3.52 1.38
N ILE A 45 -3.03 -3.38 2.57
CA ILE A 45 -1.96 -2.41 2.77
C ILE A 45 -0.81 -2.68 1.80
N CYS A 46 -0.41 -3.94 1.65
CA CYS A 46 0.66 -4.32 0.73
C CYS A 46 0.32 -3.99 -0.72
N PHE A 47 -0.91 -4.25 -1.13
CA PHE A 47 -1.37 -3.91 -2.48
C PHE A 47 -1.33 -2.40 -2.69
N ILE A 48 -1.81 -1.63 -1.71
CA ILE A 48 -1.80 -0.16 -1.78
C ILE A 48 -0.37 0.35 -1.95
N LEU A 49 0.54 -0.11 -1.09
CA LEU A 49 1.94 0.33 -1.14
C LEU A 49 2.64 -0.08 -2.43
N SER A 50 2.34 -1.25 -2.95
CA SER A 50 2.94 -1.71 -4.21
C SER A 50 2.41 -0.95 -5.42
N SER A 51 1.26 -0.27 -5.27
CA SER A 51 0.67 0.55 -6.32
C SER A 51 1.30 1.95 -6.41
N LEU A 52 2.07 2.33 -5.40
CA LEU A 52 2.68 3.66 -5.31
C LEU A 52 4.14 3.62 -5.76
N ASP A 53 4.69 4.81 -6.03
CA ASP A 53 6.12 4.94 -6.30
C ASP A 53 6.92 4.52 -5.05
N SER A 54 8.09 3.92 -5.25
CA SER A 54 8.93 3.40 -4.16
C SER A 54 9.22 4.46 -3.10
N SER A 55 9.52 5.68 -3.53
CA SER A 55 9.84 6.78 -2.61
C SER A 55 8.63 7.15 -1.73
N VAL A 56 7.46 7.18 -2.34
CA VAL A 56 6.21 7.51 -1.62
C VAL A 56 5.86 6.39 -0.64
N SER A 57 5.97 5.13 -1.08
CA SER A 57 5.71 3.98 -0.21
C SER A 57 6.64 3.96 0.98
N ALA A 58 7.93 4.24 0.78
CA ALA A 58 8.91 4.28 1.85
C ALA A 58 8.55 5.32 2.91
N GLU A 59 8.14 6.50 2.48
CA GLU A 59 7.74 7.57 3.40
C GLU A 59 6.50 7.17 4.21
N ILE A 60 5.53 6.53 3.58
CA ILE A 60 4.32 6.07 4.25
C ILE A 60 4.64 4.96 5.26
N ILE A 61 5.51 4.02 4.89
CA ILE A 61 5.93 2.92 5.77
C ILE A 61 6.56 3.47 7.04
N LEU A 62 7.39 4.50 6.93
CA LEU A 62 8.03 5.13 8.08
C LEU A 62 7.03 5.75 9.05
N GLU A 63 5.86 6.15 8.56
CA GLU A 63 4.81 6.73 9.38
C GLU A 63 3.88 5.68 10.01
N LEU A 64 3.97 4.42 9.59
CA LEU A 64 3.12 3.36 10.14
C LEU A 64 3.55 2.99 11.56
N PRO A 65 2.61 2.56 12.43
CA PRO A 65 2.96 2.01 13.73
C PRO A 65 3.93 0.83 13.58
N GLU A 66 4.81 0.63 14.55
CA GLU A 66 5.88 -0.36 14.47
C GLU A 66 5.38 -1.77 14.15
N ASP A 67 4.32 -2.21 14.79
CA ASP A 67 3.77 -3.55 14.57
C ASP A 67 3.23 -3.71 13.15
N VAL A 68 2.50 -2.72 12.67
CA VAL A 68 1.96 -2.71 11.30
C VAL A 68 3.10 -2.65 10.29
N ARG A 69 4.09 -1.79 10.55
CA ARG A 69 5.25 -1.64 9.68
C ARG A 69 6.02 -2.95 9.52
N THR A 70 6.27 -3.64 10.64
CA THR A 70 7.00 -4.90 10.63
C THR A 70 6.27 -5.96 9.80
N LYS A 71 4.97 -6.09 10.00
CA LYS A 71 4.15 -7.05 9.26
C LYS A 71 4.10 -6.71 7.77
N THR A 72 3.95 -5.43 7.46
CA THR A 72 3.90 -4.95 6.09
C THR A 72 5.22 -5.24 5.36
N LEU A 73 6.35 -4.97 6.01
CA LEU A 73 7.65 -5.22 5.41
C LEU A 73 7.89 -6.71 5.15
N LYS A 74 7.43 -7.58 6.04
CA LYS A 74 7.51 -9.03 5.85
C LYS A 74 6.73 -9.48 4.63
N GLU A 75 5.51 -8.96 4.47
CA GLU A 75 4.66 -9.30 3.33
C GLU A 75 5.26 -8.79 2.01
N LEU A 76 5.79 -7.58 2.02
CA LEU A 76 6.43 -7.01 0.83
C LEU A 76 7.68 -7.80 0.44
N ASP A 77 8.49 -8.21 1.41
CA ASP A 77 9.67 -9.03 1.15
C ASP A 77 9.29 -10.37 0.55
N ASN A 78 8.26 -11.01 1.09
CA ASN A 78 7.76 -12.28 0.56
C ASN A 78 7.28 -12.14 -0.88
N LYS A 79 6.56 -11.09 -1.18
CA LYS A 79 6.09 -10.82 -2.53
C LYS A 79 7.24 -10.53 -3.49
N SER A 80 8.24 -9.79 -3.03
CA SER A 80 9.41 -9.48 -3.84
C SER A 80 10.18 -10.75 -4.20
N ILE A 81 10.35 -11.65 -3.23
CA ILE A 81 11.01 -12.94 -3.44
C ILE A 81 10.25 -13.77 -4.48
N LEU A 82 8.93 -13.84 -4.35
CA LEU A 82 8.10 -14.57 -5.29
C LEU A 82 8.20 -14.00 -6.70
N SER A 83 8.22 -12.69 -6.83
CA SER A 83 8.38 -12.03 -8.13
C SER A 83 9.70 -12.36 -8.78
N VAL A 84 10.78 -12.39 -7.99
CA VAL A 84 12.12 -12.77 -8.49
C VAL A 84 12.13 -14.22 -8.96
N LEU A 85 11.55 -15.12 -8.17
CA LEU A 85 11.48 -16.53 -8.51
C LEU A 85 10.67 -16.77 -9.79
N GLU A 86 9.55 -16.08 -9.93
CA GLU A 86 8.73 -16.15 -11.13
C GLU A 86 9.48 -15.66 -12.36
N GLY A 87 10.23 -14.57 -12.19
CA GLY A 87 11.07 -14.03 -13.26
C GLY A 87 12.17 -14.98 -13.70
N LEU A 88 12.72 -15.75 -12.76
CA LEU A 88 13.77 -16.73 -13.08
C LEU A 88 13.23 -17.94 -13.83
N GLU A 89 11.98 -18.28 -13.63
CA GLU A 89 11.34 -19.42 -14.29
C GLU A 89 10.90 -19.10 -15.72
N SER A 90 10.74 -17.84 -16.02
CA SER A 90 10.34 -17.44 -17.36
C SER A 90 11.56 -17.16 -18.23
#